data_f6cd21010724c40dcdef1b06c1e28792
#
_entry.id   f6cd21010724c40dcdef1b06c1e28792
#
_cell.length_a   1.000
_cell.length_b   1.000
_cell.length_c   1.000
_cell.angle_alpha   90.00
_cell.angle_beta   90.00
_cell.angle_gamma   90.00
#
_symmetry.space_group_name_H-M   'P 1'
#
loop_
_entity.id
_entity.type
_entity.pdbx_description
1 polymer ?
#
loop_
_entity_poly.entity_id
_entity_poly.type
_entity_poly.pdbx_seq_one_letter_code
_entity_poly.pdbx_strand_id
1 'polypeptide(L)' 'AYDLTIELFLVGQTIREIREKRNLTQEDLGNLIGVKKAQISRIENGQNLTVATILKVFKALDVDAKLHIAGNSLALN' A
#
# COMPACT_ATOMS: atom_id res chain seq x y z
N ALA A 1 23.01 -16.15 -0.08
CA ALA A 1 22.09 -16.05 -1.21
C ALA A 1 20.91 -15.13 -0.86
N TYR A 2 20.47 -14.41 -1.82
CA TYR A 2 19.38 -13.45 -1.66
C TYR A 2 18.04 -14.15 -1.60
N ASP A 3 17.23 -13.86 -0.58
CA ASP A 3 15.92 -14.49 -0.44
C ASP A 3 14.82 -13.49 -0.79
N LEU A 4 14.33 -13.58 -2.01
CA LEU A 4 13.29 -12.72 -2.53
C LEU A 4 11.97 -12.87 -1.76
N THR A 5 11.71 -14.07 -1.22
CA THR A 5 10.49 -14.33 -0.46
C THR A 5 10.41 -13.44 0.79
N ILE A 6 11.53 -13.30 1.49
CA ILE A 6 11.61 -12.42 2.66
C ILE A 6 11.39 -10.97 2.25
N GLU A 7 11.99 -10.56 1.14
CA GLU A 7 11.83 -9.19 0.61
C GLU A 7 10.37 -8.89 0.28
N LEU A 8 9.70 -9.81 -0.39
CA LEU A 8 8.29 -9.62 -0.73
C LEU A 8 7.41 -9.54 0.51
N PHE A 9 7.71 -10.35 1.51
CA PHE A 9 6.99 -10.29 2.78
C PHE A 9 7.17 -8.92 3.44
N LEU A 10 8.40 -8.39 3.45
CA LEU A 10 8.68 -7.09 4.03
C LEU A 10 7.96 -5.97 3.29
N VAL A 11 7.89 -6.05 1.96
CA VAL A 11 7.12 -5.10 1.16
C VAL A 11 5.65 -5.15 1.57
N GLY A 12 5.11 -6.35 1.72
CA GLY A 12 3.72 -6.52 2.14
C GLY A 12 3.45 -5.90 3.52
N GLN A 13 4.36 -6.12 4.47
CA GLN A 13 4.23 -5.55 5.81
C GLN A 13 4.32 -4.03 5.79
N THR A 14 5.16 -3.47 4.93
CA THR A 14 5.25 -2.03 4.74
C THR A 14 3.93 -1.46 4.23
N ILE A 15 3.32 -2.13 3.26
CA ILE A 15 2.01 -1.75 2.74
C ILE A 15 0.99 -1.72 3.86
N ARG A 16 0.97 -2.76 4.69
CA ARG A 16 0.04 -2.85 5.81
C ARG A 16 0.24 -1.70 6.79
N GLU A 17 1.48 -1.41 7.15
CA GLU A 17 1.79 -0.32 8.08
C GLU A 17 1.31 1.02 7.55
N ILE A 18 1.56 1.29 6.27
CA ILE A 18 1.14 2.55 5.65
C ILE A 18 -0.39 2.63 5.62
N ARG A 19 -1.04 1.53 5.26
CA ARG A 19 -2.50 1.46 5.24
C ARG A 19 -3.08 1.79 6.62
N GLU A 20 -2.55 1.15 7.66
CA GLU A 20 -3.04 1.33 9.03
C GLU A 20 -2.80 2.76 9.52
N LYS A 21 -1.66 3.34 9.17
CA LYS A 21 -1.38 4.73 9.54
C LYS A 21 -2.36 5.72 8.90
N ARG A 22 -2.95 5.34 7.78
CA ARG A 22 -3.94 6.17 7.10
C ARG A 22 -5.37 5.82 7.49
N ASN A 23 -5.52 4.95 8.50
CA ASN A 23 -6.82 4.53 9.00
C ASN A 23 -7.69 3.87 7.92
N LEU A 24 -7.04 3.15 7.00
CA LEU A 24 -7.74 2.41 5.95
C LEU A 24 -7.84 0.96 6.35
N THR A 25 -9.02 0.35 6.14
CA THR A 25 -9.17 -1.09 6.29
C THR A 25 -8.66 -1.77 5.02
N GLN A 26 -8.49 -3.10 5.08
CA GLN A 26 -8.15 -3.86 3.88
C GLN A 26 -9.22 -3.70 2.81
N GLU A 27 -10.48 -3.62 3.22
CA GLU A 27 -11.58 -3.39 2.29
C GLU A 27 -11.48 -2.01 1.65
N ASP A 28 -11.15 -0.98 2.44
CA ASP A 28 -10.98 0.38 1.92
C ASP A 28 -9.90 0.41 0.84
N LEU A 29 -8.75 -0.18 1.13
CA LEU A 29 -7.65 -0.21 0.15
C LEU A 29 -8.05 -1.01 -1.08
N GLY A 30 -8.75 -2.13 -0.87
CA GLY A 30 -9.25 -2.94 -1.99
C GLY A 30 -10.14 -2.13 -2.90
N ASN A 31 -11.04 -1.32 -2.33
CA ASN A 31 -11.93 -0.47 -3.11
C ASN A 31 -11.17 0.58 -3.91
N LEU A 32 -10.08 1.10 -3.35
CA LEU A 32 -9.27 2.10 -4.05
C LEU A 32 -8.59 1.55 -5.31
N ILE A 33 -8.20 0.27 -5.27
CA ILE A 33 -7.47 -0.33 -6.40
C ILE A 33 -8.30 -1.35 -7.18
N GLY A 34 -9.58 -1.51 -6.81
CA GLY A 34 -10.49 -2.37 -7.55
C GLY A 34 -10.32 -3.86 -7.29
N VAL A 35 -9.91 -4.24 -6.09
CA VAL A 35 -9.76 -5.65 -5.72
C VAL A 35 -10.49 -5.92 -4.41
N LYS A 36 -10.67 -7.20 -4.10
CA LYS A 36 -11.36 -7.62 -2.89
C LYS A 36 -10.42 -7.61 -1.68
N LYS A 37 -11.01 -7.54 -0.50
CA LYS A 37 -10.28 -7.58 0.78
C LYS A 37 -9.32 -8.77 0.86
N ALA A 38 -9.75 -9.94 0.40
CA ALA A 38 -8.90 -11.13 0.42
C ALA A 38 -7.63 -10.95 -0.40
N GLN A 39 -7.71 -10.20 -1.49
CA GLN A 39 -6.55 -9.89 -2.32
C GLN A 39 -5.57 -9.00 -1.58
N ILE A 40 -6.08 -8.01 -0.86
CA ILE A 40 -5.23 -7.12 -0.04
C ILE A 40 -4.52 -7.92 1.05
N SER A 41 -5.24 -8.86 1.69
CA SER A 41 -4.64 -9.73 2.70
C SER A 41 -3.46 -10.51 2.13
N ARG A 42 -3.59 -11.06 0.93
CA ARG A 42 -2.51 -11.79 0.26
C ARG A 42 -1.33 -10.88 -0.06
N ILE A 43 -1.61 -9.69 -0.56
CA ILE A 43 -0.60 -8.70 -0.88
C ILE A 43 0.20 -8.35 0.38
N GLU A 44 -0.47 -8.14 1.48
CA GLU A 44 0.18 -7.77 2.75
C GLU A 44 0.99 -8.91 3.34
N ASN A 45 0.73 -10.15 2.92
CA ASN A 45 1.53 -11.31 3.29
C ASN A 45 2.61 -11.64 2.25
N GLY A 46 2.83 -10.76 1.29
CA GLY A 46 3.86 -10.94 0.30
C GLY A 46 3.50 -11.88 -0.84
N GLN A 47 2.22 -12.24 -0.95
CA GLN A 47 1.73 -13.13 -1.99
C GLN A 47 1.22 -12.34 -3.19
N ASN A 48 1.41 -12.88 -4.39
CA ASN A 48 0.92 -12.27 -5.64
C ASN A 48 1.40 -10.82 -5.82
N LEU A 49 2.61 -10.51 -5.35
CA LEU A 49 3.20 -9.21 -5.52
C LEU A 49 3.92 -9.13 -6.86
N THR A 50 3.29 -8.47 -7.82
CA THR A 50 3.93 -8.11 -9.08
C THR A 50 4.31 -6.64 -9.01
N VAL A 51 5.21 -6.22 -9.89
CA VAL A 51 5.57 -4.79 -9.97
C VAL A 51 4.33 -3.94 -10.19
N ALA A 52 3.44 -4.40 -11.09
CA ALA A 52 2.20 -3.66 -11.38
C ALA A 52 1.34 -3.50 -10.13
N THR A 53 1.20 -4.57 -9.34
CA THR A 53 0.41 -4.54 -8.11
C THR A 53 1.03 -3.60 -7.08
N ILE A 54 2.35 -3.68 -6.90
CA ILE A 54 3.07 -2.83 -5.97
C ILE A 54 2.87 -1.36 -6.33
N LEU A 55 3.06 -1.02 -7.60
CA LEU A 55 2.89 0.35 -8.06
C LEU A 55 1.45 0.84 -7.85
N LYS A 56 0.48 -0.02 -8.14
CA LYS A 56 -0.93 0.32 -7.97
C LYS A 56 -1.26 0.63 -6.50
N VAL A 57 -0.77 -0.22 -5.59
CA VAL A 57 -1.01 -0.05 -4.16
C VAL A 57 -0.33 1.21 -3.64
N PHE A 58 0.94 1.40 -3.94
CA PHE A 58 1.66 2.58 -3.47
C PHE A 58 1.10 3.87 -4.06
N LYS A 59 0.66 3.82 -5.30
CA LYS A 59 0.03 4.98 -5.92
C LYS A 59 -1.26 5.36 -5.21
N ALA A 60 -2.08 4.37 -4.84
CA ALA A 60 -3.32 4.62 -4.10
C ALA A 60 -3.03 5.21 -2.72
N LEU A 61 -2.04 4.65 -2.02
CA LEU A 61 -1.65 5.14 -0.71
C LEU A 61 -1.01 6.52 -0.78
N ASP A 62 -0.23 6.78 -1.83
CA ASP A 62 0.43 8.06 -2.03
C ASP A 62 -0.57 9.17 -2.35
N VAL A 63 -1.61 8.86 -3.11
CA VAL A 63 -2.67 9.84 -3.39
C VAL A 63 -3.33 10.28 -2.07
N ASP A 64 -3.63 9.31 -1.20
CA ASP A 64 -4.18 9.63 0.11
C ASP A 64 -3.21 10.49 0.92
N ALA A 65 -1.93 10.13 0.90
CA ALA A 65 -0.89 10.87 1.59
C ALA A 65 -0.74 12.28 1.04
N LYS A 66 -0.80 12.44 -0.28
CA LYS A 66 -0.71 13.75 -0.92
C LYS A 66 -1.88 14.65 -0.54
N LEU A 67 -3.08 14.09 -0.47
CA LEU A 67 -4.25 14.86 -0.05
C LEU A 67 -4.10 15.32 1.40
N HIS A 68 -3.52 14.46 2.24
CA HIS A 68 -3.27 14.78 3.63
C HIS A 68 -2.16 15.82 3.79
N ILE A 69 -1.08 15.68 3.01
CA ILE A 69 0.08 16.54 3.08
C ILE A 69 -0.14 17.85 2.32
N ALA A 70 -1.03 17.88 1.35
CA ALA A 70 -1.26 19.06 0.52
C ALA A 70 -1.53 20.32 1.33
N GLY A 71 -2.28 20.18 2.42
CA GLY A 71 -2.54 21.31 3.31
C GLY A 71 -1.28 21.84 4.00
N ASN A 72 -0.28 20.97 4.16
CA ASN A 72 1.00 21.32 4.79
C ASN A 72 2.07 21.68 3.79
N SER A 73 2.09 20.97 2.64
CA SER A 73 3.14 21.20 1.65
C SER A 73 3.01 22.54 0.94
N LEU A 74 1.82 23.10 0.89
CA LEU A 74 1.62 24.43 0.34
C LEU A 74 2.37 25.47 1.18
N ALA A 75 2.55 25.20 2.45
CA ALA A 75 3.30 26.09 3.32
C ALA A 75 4.80 25.97 3.12
N LEU A 76 5.26 24.91 2.49
CA LEU A 76 6.68 24.67 2.24
C LEU A 76 7.14 25.28 0.93
N ASN A 77 6.23 25.61 0.07
CA ASN A 77 6.56 26.17 -1.25
C ASN A 77 6.46 27.71 -1.22
#